data_f33ae8689cbf9d16e5c2f88fe037745e
#
_entry.id   f33ae8689cbf9d16e5c2f88fe037745e
#
_cell.length_a   1.000
_cell.length_b   1.000
_cell.length_c   1.000
_cell.angle_alpha   90.00
_cell.angle_beta   90.00
_cell.angle_gamma   90.00
#
_symmetry.space_group_name_H-M   'P 1'
#
loop_
_entity.id
_entity.type
_entity.pdbx_description
1 polymer ?
#
loop_
_entity_poly.entity_id
_entity_poly.type
_entity_poly.pdbx_seq_one_letter_code
_entity_poly.pdbx_strand_id
1 'polypeptide(L)'
;TGTMAKNVLKVAVITPFFFIGFDVIPQAAEEINVPLKKIGKMMILSVVLAVVFYSFVILAVGYVLNPEEIALSQSTTGLVTADAMAKAFGTSVMAKVIIVGGMCGIVTSWNSFMIGGSRALYSMAESYMVPKVFAKLHPKHKTPVNALILIGILTMIAPFAGRVMMVWICDAGNFGCCLAYCMVSLSFLILRKKEPDMPRPYRVPAYKFVGTMAVILSGCMVLVYCIPGSGGTLIMQEWMMVGAWSLLGIVFFAVCKLKYKEKFGSLIEIISDEDAASLMPEADDKELDLVIDAAIDRVLSRMTA
;
A
#
# COMPACT_ATOMS: atom_id res chain seq x y z
N THR A 1 -25.98 19.73 7.41
CA THR A 1 -25.78 18.50 6.60
C THR A 1 -24.64 18.67 5.60
N GLY A 2 -24.54 19.79 4.85
CA GLY A 2 -23.47 20.01 3.85
C GLY A 2 -22.06 20.05 4.43
N THR A 3 -21.86 20.59 5.62
CA THR A 3 -20.57 20.63 6.32
C THR A 3 -20.11 19.25 6.76
N MET A 4 -21.05 18.42 7.24
CA MET A 4 -20.75 17.04 7.65
C MET A 4 -20.31 16.18 6.45
N ALA A 5 -21.03 16.26 5.33
CA ALA A 5 -20.66 15.52 4.11
C ALA A 5 -19.29 15.94 3.57
N LYS A 6 -18.95 17.24 3.60
CA LYS A 6 -17.61 17.72 3.23
C LYS A 6 -16.51 17.18 4.16
N ASN A 7 -16.75 17.12 5.46
CA ASN A 7 -15.79 16.60 6.42
C ASN A 7 -15.58 15.08 6.24
N VAL A 8 -16.67 14.33 6.01
CA VAL A 8 -16.58 12.89 5.70
C VAL A 8 -15.77 12.67 4.41
N LEU A 9 -16.02 13.49 3.37
CA LEU A 9 -15.28 13.38 2.12
C LEU A 9 -13.78 13.67 2.31
N LYS A 10 -13.43 14.69 3.10
CA LYS A 10 -12.03 15.00 3.44
C LYS A 10 -11.33 13.81 4.09
N VAL A 11 -11.98 13.15 5.05
CA VAL A 11 -11.43 11.98 5.73
C VAL A 11 -11.32 10.80 4.75
N ALA A 12 -12.36 10.58 3.93
CA ALA A 12 -12.36 9.50 2.94
C ALA A 12 -11.21 9.60 1.94
N VAL A 13 -10.80 10.81 1.56
CA VAL A 13 -9.67 11.04 0.63
C VAL A 13 -8.33 10.64 1.24
N ILE A 14 -8.13 10.89 2.53
CA ILE A 14 -6.89 10.52 3.24
C ILE A 14 -6.87 9.02 3.61
N THR A 15 -8.04 8.39 3.72
CA THR A 15 -8.19 7.00 4.17
C THR A 15 -7.34 5.99 3.37
N PRO A 16 -7.21 6.04 2.02
CA PRO A 16 -6.38 5.10 1.28
C PRO A 16 -4.95 5.04 1.78
N PHE A 17 -4.39 6.17 2.23
CA PHE A 17 -3.02 6.24 2.79
C PHE A 17 -2.82 5.28 3.97
N PHE A 18 -3.81 5.12 4.85
CA PHE A 18 -3.73 4.25 6.01
C PHE A 18 -3.74 2.76 5.66
N PHE A 19 -4.15 2.42 4.45
CA PHE A 19 -4.21 1.04 3.96
C PHE A 19 -3.09 0.69 2.98
N ILE A 20 -2.29 1.66 2.55
CA ILE A 20 -1.10 1.38 1.71
C ILE A 20 -0.16 0.45 2.48
N GLY A 21 0.24 -0.63 1.82
CA GLY A 21 1.12 -1.66 2.40
C GLY A 21 0.59 -3.09 2.24
N PHE A 22 -0.71 -3.31 2.06
CA PHE A 22 -1.22 -4.64 1.72
C PHE A 22 -0.74 -5.10 0.33
N ASP A 23 -0.43 -4.18 -0.55
CA ASP A 23 0.12 -4.36 -1.88
C ASP A 23 1.59 -4.82 -1.88
N VAL A 24 2.31 -4.68 -0.77
CA VAL A 24 3.64 -5.27 -0.60
C VAL A 24 3.59 -6.80 -0.61
N ILE A 25 2.50 -7.40 -0.13
CA ILE A 25 2.34 -8.86 -0.09
C ILE A 25 2.46 -9.48 -1.49
N PRO A 26 1.69 -9.05 -2.52
CA PRO A 26 1.85 -9.59 -3.86
C PRO A 26 3.17 -9.18 -4.55
N GLN A 27 3.75 -8.02 -4.19
CA GLN A 27 5.06 -7.60 -4.72
C GLN A 27 6.20 -8.49 -4.23
N ALA A 28 6.07 -9.08 -3.05
CA ALA A 28 7.03 -10.02 -2.47
C ALA A 28 6.57 -11.50 -2.59
N ALA A 29 5.54 -11.78 -3.39
CA ALA A 29 4.92 -13.11 -3.45
C ALA A 29 5.90 -14.23 -3.83
N GLU A 30 6.89 -13.95 -4.66
CA GLU A 30 7.92 -14.90 -5.07
C GLU A 30 8.89 -15.30 -3.95
N GLU A 31 8.96 -14.49 -2.88
CA GLU A 31 9.85 -14.74 -1.73
C GLU A 31 9.10 -15.29 -0.51
N ILE A 32 7.77 -15.30 -0.56
CA ILE A 32 6.93 -15.78 0.53
C ILE A 32 6.70 -17.29 0.35
N ASN A 33 7.13 -18.07 1.32
CA ASN A 33 6.91 -19.52 1.32
C ASN A 33 5.46 -19.89 1.70
N VAL A 34 4.51 -19.43 0.88
CA VAL A 34 3.07 -19.68 1.07
C VAL A 34 2.43 -19.97 -0.28
N PRO A 35 1.53 -20.96 -0.39
CA PRO A 35 0.81 -21.26 -1.62
C PRO A 35 0.10 -20.03 -2.19
N LEU A 36 0.23 -19.80 -3.50
CA LEU A 36 -0.34 -18.63 -4.19
C LEU A 36 -1.86 -18.48 -3.97
N LYS A 37 -2.57 -19.59 -3.76
CA LYS A 37 -4.00 -19.61 -3.43
C LYS A 37 -4.34 -18.87 -2.12
N LYS A 38 -3.41 -18.85 -1.17
CA LYS A 38 -3.62 -18.24 0.17
C LYS A 38 -3.27 -16.75 0.19
N ILE A 39 -2.42 -16.26 -0.71
CA ILE A 39 -2.00 -14.85 -0.78
C ILE A 39 -3.21 -13.92 -0.85
N GLY A 40 -4.19 -14.20 -1.69
CA GLY A 40 -5.40 -13.39 -1.81
C GLY A 40 -6.23 -13.34 -0.51
N LYS A 41 -6.35 -14.47 0.20
CA LYS A 41 -7.03 -14.51 1.51
C LYS A 41 -6.26 -13.73 2.58
N MET A 42 -4.93 -13.84 2.60
CA MET A 42 -4.07 -13.10 3.53
C MET A 42 -4.15 -11.59 3.31
N MET A 43 -4.20 -11.13 2.06
CA MET A 43 -4.41 -9.72 1.74
C MET A 43 -5.76 -9.21 2.28
N ILE A 44 -6.84 -9.94 2.06
CA ILE A 44 -8.15 -9.56 2.58
C ILE A 44 -8.13 -9.52 4.10
N LEU A 45 -7.57 -10.55 4.74
CA LEU A 45 -7.46 -10.62 6.20
C LEU A 45 -6.65 -9.45 6.76
N SER A 46 -5.53 -9.09 6.15
CA SER A 46 -4.70 -7.95 6.60
C SER A 46 -5.46 -6.63 6.55
N VAL A 47 -6.23 -6.38 5.48
CA VAL A 47 -7.06 -5.18 5.36
C VAL A 47 -8.18 -5.17 6.41
N VAL A 48 -8.88 -6.29 6.62
CA VAL A 48 -9.94 -6.40 7.64
C VAL A 48 -9.37 -6.14 9.05
N LEU A 49 -8.23 -6.75 9.38
CA LEU A 49 -7.57 -6.52 10.67
C LEU A 49 -7.15 -5.06 10.85
N ALA A 50 -6.65 -4.42 9.79
CA ALA A 50 -6.31 -2.99 9.82
C ALA A 50 -7.55 -2.12 10.07
N VAL A 51 -8.67 -2.38 9.37
CA VAL A 51 -9.95 -1.68 9.60
C VAL A 51 -10.39 -1.79 11.05
N VAL A 52 -10.40 -3.01 11.60
CA VAL A 52 -10.78 -3.27 12.98
C VAL A 52 -9.87 -2.52 13.95
N PHE A 53 -8.55 -2.64 13.76
CA PHE A 53 -7.56 -1.97 14.60
C PHE A 53 -7.73 -0.44 14.58
N TYR A 54 -7.80 0.17 13.41
CA TYR A 54 -7.98 1.63 13.30
C TYR A 54 -9.30 2.10 13.90
N SER A 55 -10.38 1.32 13.73
CA SER A 55 -11.67 1.65 14.31
C SER A 55 -11.59 1.67 15.85
N PHE A 56 -10.95 0.68 16.46
CA PHE A 56 -10.75 0.66 17.90
C PHE A 56 -9.89 1.82 18.40
N VAL A 57 -8.82 2.16 17.70
CA VAL A 57 -7.95 3.28 18.09
C VAL A 57 -8.72 4.60 18.02
N ILE A 58 -9.48 4.83 16.93
CA ILE A 58 -10.28 6.06 16.77
C ILE A 58 -11.34 6.15 17.87
N LEU A 59 -12.06 5.06 18.15
CA LEU A 59 -13.06 5.02 19.21
C LEU A 59 -12.45 5.26 20.60
N ALA A 60 -11.30 4.64 20.88
CA ALA A 60 -10.62 4.82 22.17
C ALA A 60 -10.14 6.27 22.36
N VAL A 61 -9.57 6.89 21.34
CA VAL A 61 -9.16 8.30 21.39
C VAL A 61 -10.38 9.22 21.56
N GLY A 62 -11.44 8.99 20.78
CA GLY A 62 -12.67 9.79 20.86
C GLY A 62 -13.44 9.62 22.18
N TYR A 63 -13.24 8.50 22.90
CA TYR A 63 -13.78 8.28 24.24
C TYR A 63 -13.01 9.06 25.31
N VAL A 64 -11.69 9.18 25.17
CA VAL A 64 -10.80 9.79 26.15
C VAL A 64 -10.68 11.30 25.97
N LEU A 65 -10.62 11.79 24.73
CA LEU A 65 -10.41 13.19 24.40
C LEU A 65 -11.66 13.82 23.80
N ASN A 66 -11.98 15.02 24.27
CA ASN A 66 -13.01 15.85 23.65
C ASN A 66 -12.51 16.50 22.34
N PRO A 67 -13.41 16.93 21.43
CA PRO A 67 -13.01 17.54 20.15
C PRO A 67 -12.06 18.74 20.29
N GLU A 68 -12.24 19.57 21.34
CA GLU A 68 -11.37 20.70 21.65
C GLU A 68 -9.98 20.27 22.05
N GLU A 69 -9.85 19.22 22.86
CA GLU A 69 -8.57 18.63 23.30
C GLU A 69 -7.85 17.98 22.10
N ILE A 70 -8.58 17.34 21.19
CA ILE A 70 -8.01 16.80 19.96
C ILE A 70 -7.43 17.92 19.10
N ALA A 71 -8.17 19.02 18.92
CA ALA A 71 -7.71 20.18 18.17
C ALA A 71 -6.48 20.83 18.80
N LEU A 72 -6.46 20.94 20.15
CA LEU A 72 -5.32 21.45 20.90
C LEU A 72 -4.11 20.55 20.75
N SER A 73 -4.27 19.24 20.88
CA SER A 73 -3.21 18.25 20.69
C SER A 73 -2.61 18.32 19.29
N GLN A 74 -3.44 18.43 18.26
CA GLN A 74 -2.97 18.58 16.87
C GLN A 74 -2.13 19.86 16.66
N SER A 75 -2.48 20.95 17.33
CA SER A 75 -1.77 22.23 17.19
C SER A 75 -0.49 22.31 18.03
N THR A 76 -0.38 21.54 19.11
CA THR A 76 0.75 21.56 20.07
C THR A 76 1.74 20.44 19.83
N THR A 77 1.37 19.21 20.19
CA THR A 77 2.22 18.03 20.09
C THR A 77 2.16 17.35 18.73
N GLY A 78 1.01 17.40 18.06
CA GLY A 78 0.71 16.63 16.85
C GLY A 78 0.57 15.13 17.09
N LEU A 79 0.54 14.67 18.35
CA LEU A 79 0.55 13.26 18.76
C LEU A 79 -0.70 12.89 19.57
N VAL A 80 -1.88 13.03 18.95
CA VAL A 80 -3.20 12.87 19.59
C VAL A 80 -3.34 11.55 20.37
N THR A 81 -2.83 10.44 19.82
CA THR A 81 -2.87 9.13 20.49
C THR A 81 -2.01 9.08 21.74
N ALA A 82 -0.86 9.76 21.75
CA ALA A 82 0.03 9.84 22.92
C ALA A 82 -0.61 10.69 24.02
N ASP A 83 -1.25 11.80 23.68
CA ASP A 83 -1.95 12.66 24.61
C ASP A 83 -3.20 11.96 25.20
N ALA A 84 -3.93 11.22 24.38
CA ALA A 84 -5.01 10.36 24.86
C ALA A 84 -4.54 9.33 25.87
N MET A 85 -3.40 8.70 25.61
CA MET A 85 -2.81 7.70 26.49
C MET A 85 -2.33 8.33 27.81
N ALA A 86 -1.70 9.51 27.75
CA ALA A 86 -1.30 10.26 28.94
C ALA A 86 -2.51 10.62 29.81
N LYS A 87 -3.61 11.06 29.20
CA LYS A 87 -4.83 11.42 29.92
C LYS A 87 -5.52 10.20 30.52
N ALA A 88 -5.64 9.10 29.77
CA ALA A 88 -6.30 7.88 30.23
C ALA A 88 -5.62 7.26 31.46
N PHE A 89 -4.29 7.29 31.52
CA PHE A 89 -3.49 6.71 32.61
C PHE A 89 -3.04 7.73 33.65
N GLY A 90 -3.31 9.01 33.44
CA GLY A 90 -2.89 10.09 34.36
C GLY A 90 -1.37 10.27 34.46
N THR A 91 -0.59 9.78 33.47
CA THR A 91 0.86 9.84 33.47
C THR A 91 1.46 10.01 32.09
N SER A 92 2.47 10.87 31.96
CA SER A 92 3.24 11.06 30.73
C SER A 92 4.10 9.86 30.34
N VAL A 93 4.32 8.91 31.24
CA VAL A 93 5.10 7.70 30.94
C VAL A 93 4.41 6.87 29.86
N MET A 94 3.08 6.73 29.92
CA MET A 94 2.31 5.97 28.94
C MET A 94 2.32 6.62 27.56
N ALA A 95 2.36 7.95 27.47
CA ALA A 95 2.59 8.64 26.22
C ALA A 95 3.94 8.27 25.60
N LYS A 96 4.99 8.21 26.39
CA LYS A 96 6.33 7.79 25.91
C LYS A 96 6.34 6.36 25.43
N VAL A 97 5.66 5.45 26.11
CA VAL A 97 5.54 4.04 25.70
C VAL A 97 4.89 3.91 24.32
N ILE A 98 3.78 4.63 24.08
CA ILE A 98 3.10 4.56 22.79
C ILE A 98 3.92 5.22 21.67
N ILE A 99 4.68 6.27 21.98
CA ILE A 99 5.60 6.91 21.02
C ILE A 99 6.71 5.92 20.62
N VAL A 100 7.34 5.23 21.56
CA VAL A 100 8.35 4.21 21.27
C VAL A 100 7.76 3.09 20.42
N GLY A 101 6.57 2.59 20.76
CA GLY A 101 5.85 1.60 19.95
C GLY A 101 5.58 2.09 18.53
N GLY A 102 5.17 3.34 18.39
CA GLY A 102 4.97 3.98 17.09
C GLY A 102 6.26 4.08 16.25
N MET A 103 7.37 4.43 16.90
CA MET A 103 8.69 4.46 16.25
C MET A 103 9.10 3.08 15.73
N CYS A 104 8.92 2.03 16.53
CA CYS A 104 9.16 0.66 16.09
C CYS A 104 8.26 0.28 14.89
N GLY A 105 6.99 0.69 14.91
CA GLY A 105 6.05 0.50 13.81
C GLY A 105 6.50 1.21 12.52
N ILE A 106 7.00 2.44 12.63
CA ILE A 106 7.55 3.19 11.48
C ILE A 106 8.75 2.46 10.86
N VAL A 107 9.68 1.95 11.68
CA VAL A 107 10.86 1.22 11.19
C VAL A 107 10.45 -0.05 10.44
N THR A 108 9.49 -0.82 10.96
CA THR A 108 9.00 -2.03 10.29
C THR A 108 8.25 -1.70 8.99
N SER A 109 7.41 -0.67 8.99
CA SER A 109 6.71 -0.21 7.79
C SER A 109 7.67 0.27 6.72
N TRP A 110 8.67 1.06 7.09
CA TRP A 110 9.70 1.52 6.16
C TRP A 110 10.44 0.35 5.50
N ASN A 111 10.84 -0.66 6.29
CA ASN A 111 11.48 -1.85 5.76
C ASN A 111 10.57 -2.56 4.74
N SER A 112 9.28 -2.71 5.02
CA SER A 112 8.31 -3.32 4.12
C SER A 112 8.17 -2.55 2.81
N PHE A 113 8.10 -1.22 2.85
CA PHE A 113 8.04 -0.38 1.65
C PHE A 113 9.33 -0.44 0.82
N MET A 114 10.50 -0.53 1.46
CA MET A 114 11.78 -0.75 0.77
C MET A 114 11.78 -2.08 0.02
N ILE A 115 11.26 -3.13 0.65
CA ILE A 115 11.09 -4.44 0.03
C ILE A 115 10.15 -4.34 -1.17
N GLY A 116 8.92 -3.90 -1.01
CA GLY A 116 7.93 -3.83 -2.08
C GLY A 116 8.37 -2.93 -3.23
N GLY A 117 8.80 -1.71 -2.94
CA GLY A 117 9.26 -0.76 -3.96
C GLY A 117 10.45 -1.25 -4.78
N SER A 118 11.42 -1.91 -4.14
CA SER A 118 12.57 -2.46 -4.86
C SER A 118 12.20 -3.62 -5.78
N ARG A 119 11.24 -4.45 -5.40
CA ARG A 119 10.76 -5.56 -6.23
C ARG A 119 9.89 -5.07 -7.38
N ALA A 120 9.03 -4.07 -7.16
CA ALA A 120 8.28 -3.43 -8.23
C ALA A 120 9.23 -2.84 -9.29
N LEU A 121 10.26 -2.13 -8.87
CA LEU A 121 11.26 -1.55 -9.78
C LEU A 121 12.07 -2.66 -10.51
N TYR A 122 12.41 -3.75 -9.80
CA TYR A 122 13.06 -4.92 -10.37
C TYR A 122 12.20 -5.57 -11.46
N SER A 123 10.94 -5.87 -11.18
CA SER A 123 10.00 -6.48 -12.14
C SER A 123 9.79 -5.61 -13.38
N MET A 124 9.68 -4.29 -13.22
CA MET A 124 9.63 -3.36 -14.35
C MET A 124 10.92 -3.38 -15.17
N ALA A 125 12.08 -3.55 -14.53
CA ALA A 125 13.37 -3.62 -15.21
C ALA A 125 13.57 -4.94 -15.95
N GLU A 126 13.04 -6.05 -15.43
CA GLU A 126 13.02 -7.33 -16.13
C GLU A 126 12.16 -7.28 -17.40
N SER A 127 11.03 -6.62 -17.33
CA SER A 127 10.17 -6.35 -18.49
C SER A 127 10.69 -5.25 -19.43
N TYR A 128 11.93 -4.77 -19.22
CA TYR A 128 12.55 -3.71 -20.01
C TYR A 128 11.82 -2.36 -20.04
N MET A 129 10.92 -2.12 -19.08
CA MET A 129 10.18 -0.85 -18.97
C MET A 129 11.00 0.26 -18.31
N VAL A 130 11.97 -0.11 -17.45
CA VAL A 130 12.96 0.77 -16.85
C VAL A 130 14.36 0.23 -17.11
N PRO A 131 15.44 1.04 -16.90
CA PRO A 131 16.80 0.61 -17.19
C PRO A 131 17.18 -0.72 -16.52
N LYS A 132 17.77 -1.64 -17.28
CA LYS A 132 18.17 -2.98 -16.82
C LYS A 132 19.16 -3.00 -15.65
N VAL A 133 19.75 -1.88 -15.31
CA VAL A 133 20.61 -1.73 -14.12
C VAL A 133 19.87 -2.09 -12.84
N PHE A 134 18.55 -1.87 -12.79
CA PHE A 134 17.69 -2.21 -11.65
C PHE A 134 17.28 -3.67 -11.60
N ALA A 135 17.46 -4.45 -12.68
CA ALA A 135 17.26 -5.89 -12.72
C ALA A 135 18.46 -6.69 -12.19
N LYS A 136 19.52 -6.03 -11.75
CA LYS A 136 20.72 -6.72 -11.26
C LYS A 136 20.53 -7.13 -9.81
N LEU A 137 20.51 -8.46 -9.57
CA LEU A 137 20.44 -9.05 -8.23
C LEU A 137 21.83 -9.21 -7.61
N HIS A 138 21.87 -9.14 -6.29
CA HIS A 138 23.08 -9.46 -5.52
C HIS A 138 23.39 -10.94 -5.61
N PRO A 139 24.66 -11.37 -5.89
CA PRO A 139 24.99 -12.79 -6.12
C PRO A 139 24.60 -13.70 -4.96
N LYS A 140 24.84 -13.26 -3.72
CA LYS A 140 24.60 -14.05 -2.51
C LYS A 140 23.17 -13.92 -1.96
N HIS A 141 22.64 -12.70 -1.89
CA HIS A 141 21.37 -12.40 -1.21
C HIS A 141 20.17 -12.33 -2.14
N LYS A 142 20.37 -12.40 -3.46
CA LYS A 142 19.31 -12.33 -4.48
C LYS A 142 18.40 -11.10 -4.38
N THR A 143 18.91 -10.02 -3.77
CA THR A 143 18.19 -8.75 -3.60
C THR A 143 18.56 -7.75 -4.69
N PRO A 144 17.63 -6.89 -5.17
CA PRO A 144 17.88 -5.87 -6.19
C PRO A 144 18.56 -4.63 -5.59
N VAL A 145 19.88 -4.72 -5.36
CA VAL A 145 20.67 -3.71 -4.63
C VAL A 145 20.57 -2.32 -5.26
N ASN A 146 20.64 -2.23 -6.58
CA ASN A 146 20.60 -0.92 -7.28
C ASN A 146 19.23 -0.23 -7.09
N ALA A 147 18.14 -1.00 -7.08
CA ALA A 147 16.82 -0.48 -6.79
C ALA A 147 16.71 -0.01 -5.33
N LEU A 148 17.23 -0.79 -4.39
CA LEU A 148 17.29 -0.44 -2.96
C LEU A 148 18.09 0.83 -2.72
N ILE A 149 19.25 1.00 -3.37
CA ILE A 149 20.10 2.21 -3.26
C ILE A 149 19.34 3.43 -3.78
N LEU A 150 18.70 3.33 -4.95
CA LEU A 150 17.94 4.44 -5.51
C LEU A 150 16.83 4.89 -4.54
N ILE A 151 16.01 3.94 -4.07
CA ILE A 151 14.92 4.25 -3.14
C ILE A 151 15.49 4.80 -1.83
N GLY A 152 16.56 4.20 -1.30
CA GLY A 152 17.22 4.63 -0.08
C GLY A 152 17.73 6.07 -0.17
N ILE A 153 18.37 6.47 -1.27
CA ILE A 153 18.84 7.85 -1.48
C ILE A 153 17.65 8.81 -1.51
N LEU A 154 16.59 8.49 -2.28
CA LEU A 154 15.41 9.33 -2.37
C LEU A 154 14.72 9.52 -1.02
N THR A 155 14.58 8.45 -0.24
CA THR A 155 13.97 8.51 1.10
C THR A 155 14.84 9.23 2.12
N MET A 156 16.17 9.20 1.98
CA MET A 156 17.09 9.95 2.85
C MET A 156 17.04 11.47 2.58
N ILE A 157 16.81 11.89 1.35
CA ILE A 157 16.75 13.31 0.99
C ILE A 157 15.45 13.97 1.48
N ALA A 158 14.34 13.26 1.46
CA ALA A 158 13.02 13.79 1.78
C ALA A 158 12.91 14.52 3.14
N PRO A 159 13.44 14.01 4.26
CA PRO A 159 13.35 14.67 5.57
C PRO A 159 14.08 16.01 5.66
N PHE A 160 15.15 16.23 4.86
CA PHE A 160 15.90 17.48 4.87
C PHE A 160 15.10 18.67 4.33
N ALA A 161 14.05 18.41 3.55
CA ALA A 161 13.16 19.44 3.02
C ALA A 161 12.05 19.87 4.00
N GLY A 162 12.02 19.29 5.21
CA GLY A 162 11.13 19.67 6.29
C GLY A 162 9.74 19.00 6.23
N ARG A 163 8.94 19.25 7.28
CA ARG A 163 7.63 18.60 7.49
C ARG A 163 6.63 18.88 6.35
N VAL A 164 6.66 20.07 5.80
CA VAL A 164 5.74 20.48 4.72
C VAL A 164 5.97 19.65 3.45
N MET A 165 7.24 19.44 3.10
CA MET A 165 7.63 18.60 1.96
C MET A 165 7.18 17.15 2.15
N MET A 166 7.24 16.62 3.37
CA MET A 166 6.77 15.27 3.68
C MET A 166 5.27 15.12 3.41
N VAL A 167 4.46 16.12 3.76
CA VAL A 167 3.01 16.12 3.46
C VAL A 167 2.79 16.08 1.95
N TRP A 168 3.48 16.93 1.19
CA TRP A 168 3.35 16.95 -0.26
C TRP A 168 3.74 15.62 -0.91
N ILE A 169 4.81 14.96 -0.42
CA ILE A 169 5.22 13.63 -0.90
C ILE A 169 4.15 12.60 -0.59
N CYS A 170 3.56 12.63 0.62
CA CYS A 170 2.50 11.70 1.01
C CYS A 170 1.26 11.87 0.14
N ASP A 171 0.81 13.10 -0.09
CA ASP A 171 -0.41 13.37 -0.86
C ASP A 171 -0.21 13.05 -2.35
N ALA A 172 0.94 13.42 -2.93
CA ALA A 172 1.30 13.04 -4.29
C ALA A 172 1.44 11.51 -4.45
N GLY A 173 2.03 10.84 -3.44
CA GLY A 173 2.15 9.38 -3.40
C GLY A 173 0.81 8.69 -3.30
N ASN A 174 -0.10 9.21 -2.46
CA ASN A 174 -1.44 8.68 -2.29
C ASN A 174 -2.27 8.76 -3.59
N PHE A 175 -2.18 9.89 -4.29
CA PHE A 175 -2.76 10.03 -5.64
C PHE A 175 -2.21 8.96 -6.60
N GLY A 176 -0.89 8.76 -6.62
CA GLY A 176 -0.23 7.74 -7.45
C GLY A 176 -0.71 6.32 -7.13
N CYS A 177 -0.86 5.98 -5.84
CA CYS A 177 -1.38 4.69 -5.41
C CYS A 177 -2.85 4.49 -5.83
N CYS A 178 -3.71 5.50 -5.67
CA CYS A 178 -5.10 5.43 -6.12
C CYS A 178 -5.20 5.23 -7.63
N LEU A 179 -4.35 5.90 -8.40
CA LEU A 179 -4.26 5.72 -9.85
C LEU A 179 -3.79 4.30 -10.20
N ALA A 180 -2.78 3.78 -9.52
CA ALA A 180 -2.30 2.42 -9.71
C ALA A 180 -3.40 1.38 -9.40
N TYR A 181 -4.12 1.54 -8.31
CA TYR A 181 -5.24 0.64 -7.96
C TYR A 181 -6.34 0.68 -9.01
N CYS A 182 -6.65 1.85 -9.58
CA CYS A 182 -7.60 1.97 -10.69
C CYS A 182 -7.11 1.22 -11.93
N MET A 183 -5.86 1.39 -12.31
CA MET A 183 -5.26 0.72 -13.48
C MET A 183 -5.16 -0.79 -13.29
N VAL A 184 -4.78 -1.27 -12.10
CA VAL A 184 -4.73 -2.71 -11.77
C VAL A 184 -6.14 -3.32 -11.82
N SER A 185 -7.14 -2.63 -11.24
CA SER A 185 -8.53 -3.10 -11.27
C SER A 185 -9.10 -3.16 -12.69
N LEU A 186 -8.75 -2.19 -13.53
CA LEU A 186 -9.12 -2.18 -14.94
C LEU A 186 -8.43 -3.32 -15.71
N SER A 187 -7.13 -3.51 -15.48
CA SER A 187 -6.35 -4.61 -16.07
C SER A 187 -6.91 -5.97 -15.67
N PHE A 188 -7.32 -6.13 -14.42
CA PHE A 188 -7.97 -7.34 -13.93
C PHE A 188 -9.23 -7.69 -14.73
N LEU A 189 -10.10 -6.71 -15.01
CA LEU A 189 -11.30 -6.93 -15.82
C LEU A 189 -10.98 -7.24 -17.28
N ILE A 190 -10.01 -6.54 -17.86
CA ILE A 190 -9.59 -6.73 -19.24
C ILE A 190 -8.98 -8.11 -19.46
N LEU A 191 -8.07 -8.53 -18.57
CA LEU A 191 -7.41 -9.85 -18.65
C LEU A 191 -8.41 -11.00 -18.50
N ARG A 192 -9.45 -10.85 -17.68
CA ARG A 192 -10.53 -11.85 -17.58
C ARG A 192 -11.29 -12.04 -18.88
N LYS A 193 -11.32 -10.99 -19.71
CA LYS A 193 -12.00 -11.02 -21.03
C LYS A 193 -11.07 -11.47 -22.15
N LYS A 194 -9.80 -11.04 -22.13
CA LYS A 194 -8.83 -11.34 -23.20
C LYS A 194 -8.21 -12.73 -23.06
N GLU A 195 -7.94 -13.16 -21.83
CA GLU A 195 -7.29 -14.43 -21.53
C GLU A 195 -8.12 -15.24 -20.52
N PRO A 196 -9.26 -15.82 -20.98
CA PRO A 196 -10.16 -16.56 -20.09
C PRO A 196 -9.52 -17.82 -19.51
N ASP A 197 -8.60 -18.46 -20.23
CA ASP A 197 -7.98 -19.75 -19.90
C ASP A 197 -6.69 -19.59 -19.07
N MET A 198 -6.24 -18.35 -18.80
CA MET A 198 -5.09 -18.11 -17.97
C MET A 198 -5.25 -18.79 -16.60
N PRO A 199 -4.24 -19.54 -16.11
CA PRO A 199 -4.28 -20.18 -14.80
C PRO A 199 -4.40 -19.12 -13.68
N ARG A 200 -5.33 -19.34 -12.75
CA ARG A 200 -5.62 -18.42 -11.63
C ARG A 200 -5.74 -19.21 -10.35
N PRO A 201 -4.67 -19.27 -9.56
CA PRO A 201 -4.65 -19.98 -8.28
C PRO A 201 -5.74 -19.50 -7.33
N TYR A 202 -5.96 -18.17 -7.27
CA TYR A 202 -7.04 -17.56 -6.51
C TYR A 202 -8.11 -16.98 -7.43
N ARG A 203 -9.36 -17.41 -7.25
CA ARG A 203 -10.49 -16.92 -8.04
C ARG A 203 -11.38 -16.02 -7.19
N VAL A 204 -11.41 -14.72 -7.51
CA VAL A 204 -12.29 -13.75 -6.84
C VAL A 204 -13.76 -14.10 -7.11
N PRO A 205 -14.61 -14.29 -6.07
CA PRO A 205 -16.04 -14.51 -6.26
C PRO A 205 -16.69 -13.27 -6.86
N ALA A 206 -17.73 -13.44 -7.67
CA ALA A 206 -18.44 -12.34 -8.34
C ALA A 206 -17.48 -11.30 -8.99
N TYR A 207 -16.45 -11.75 -9.68
CA TYR A 207 -15.34 -10.92 -10.17
C TYR A 207 -15.78 -9.70 -10.99
N LYS A 208 -16.90 -9.81 -11.75
CA LYS A 208 -17.44 -8.69 -12.53
C LYS A 208 -17.88 -7.56 -11.61
N PHE A 209 -18.65 -7.89 -10.57
CA PHE A 209 -19.13 -6.90 -9.60
C PHE A 209 -17.97 -6.31 -8.81
N VAL A 210 -17.13 -7.14 -8.21
CA VAL A 210 -15.98 -6.70 -7.38
C VAL A 210 -15.00 -5.86 -8.22
N GLY A 211 -14.63 -6.31 -9.41
CA GLY A 211 -13.72 -5.57 -10.28
C GLY A 211 -14.31 -4.25 -10.77
N THR A 212 -15.58 -4.21 -11.15
CA THR A 212 -16.24 -2.96 -11.55
C THR A 212 -16.33 -1.97 -10.40
N MET A 213 -16.71 -2.43 -9.20
CA MET A 213 -16.73 -1.58 -8.01
C MET A 213 -15.35 -1.06 -7.64
N ALA A 214 -14.31 -1.89 -7.75
CA ALA A 214 -12.93 -1.47 -7.52
C ALA A 214 -12.49 -0.36 -8.50
N VAL A 215 -12.82 -0.48 -9.79
CA VAL A 215 -12.54 0.58 -10.79
C VAL A 215 -13.31 1.86 -10.47
N ILE A 216 -14.60 1.75 -10.15
CA ILE A 216 -15.42 2.93 -9.84
C ILE A 216 -14.89 3.64 -8.59
N LEU A 217 -14.67 2.90 -7.50
CA LEU A 217 -14.23 3.50 -6.23
C LEU A 217 -12.84 4.13 -6.34
N SER A 218 -11.88 3.41 -6.93
CA SER A 218 -10.53 3.97 -7.12
C SER A 218 -10.52 5.12 -8.12
N GLY A 219 -11.31 5.05 -9.18
CA GLY A 219 -11.50 6.13 -10.15
C GLY A 219 -12.14 7.37 -9.51
N CYS A 220 -13.17 7.19 -8.67
CA CYS A 220 -13.75 8.29 -7.90
C CYS A 220 -12.72 8.95 -6.99
N MET A 221 -11.86 8.17 -6.32
CA MET A 221 -10.78 8.72 -5.50
C MET A 221 -9.81 9.56 -6.33
N VAL A 222 -9.37 9.07 -7.48
CA VAL A 222 -8.51 9.84 -8.41
C VAL A 222 -9.18 11.15 -8.82
N LEU A 223 -10.48 11.11 -9.15
CA LEU A 223 -11.23 12.32 -9.52
C LEU A 223 -11.31 13.34 -8.39
N VAL A 224 -11.49 12.89 -7.14
CA VAL A 224 -11.56 13.80 -5.98
C VAL A 224 -10.25 14.56 -5.80
N TYR A 225 -9.10 13.96 -6.05
CA TYR A 225 -7.80 14.66 -6.05
C TYR A 225 -7.68 15.71 -7.15
N CYS A 226 -8.38 15.54 -8.27
CA CYS A 226 -8.33 16.44 -9.42
C CYS A 226 -9.36 17.58 -9.34
N ILE A 227 -10.47 17.42 -8.57
CA ILE A 227 -11.57 18.42 -8.55
C ILE A 227 -11.29 19.52 -7.53
N PRO A 228 -11.14 20.79 -7.95
CA PRO A 228 -10.96 21.90 -7.05
C PRO A 228 -12.11 22.03 -6.05
N GLY A 229 -11.77 22.24 -4.77
CA GLY A 229 -12.78 22.44 -3.71
C GLY A 229 -13.39 21.16 -3.14
N SER A 230 -12.96 19.98 -3.55
CA SER A 230 -13.38 18.69 -2.97
C SER A 230 -12.90 18.50 -1.52
N GLY A 231 -11.90 19.26 -1.11
CA GLY A 231 -11.22 19.13 0.20
C GLY A 231 -10.06 18.15 0.22
N GLY A 232 -9.88 17.38 -0.85
CA GLY A 232 -8.74 16.49 -1.07
C GLY A 232 -7.96 16.85 -2.34
N THR A 233 -8.26 17.98 -2.96
CA THR A 233 -7.57 18.45 -4.17
C THR A 233 -6.11 18.70 -3.89
N LEU A 234 -5.23 18.16 -4.74
CA LEU A 234 -3.80 18.42 -4.70
C LEU A 234 -3.50 19.90 -4.94
N ILE A 235 -2.61 20.47 -4.13
CA ILE A 235 -2.10 21.82 -4.30
C ILE A 235 -1.04 21.86 -5.42
N MET A 236 -0.66 23.05 -5.86
CA MET A 236 0.27 23.23 -6.98
C MET A 236 1.62 22.53 -6.76
N GLN A 237 2.14 22.54 -5.54
CA GLN A 237 3.39 21.91 -5.16
C GLN A 237 3.33 20.38 -5.29
N GLU A 238 2.21 19.78 -4.90
CA GLU A 238 1.95 18.33 -5.04
C GLU A 238 1.81 17.93 -6.50
N TRP A 239 1.12 18.74 -7.30
CA TRP A 239 1.07 18.57 -8.75
C TRP A 239 2.44 18.66 -9.42
N MET A 240 3.31 19.56 -8.95
CA MET A 240 4.69 19.60 -9.45
C MET A 240 5.45 18.32 -9.13
N MET A 241 5.24 17.71 -7.95
CA MET A 241 5.84 16.43 -7.60
C MET A 241 5.32 15.29 -8.47
N VAL A 242 4.01 15.21 -8.66
CA VAL A 242 3.37 14.24 -9.56
C VAL A 242 3.92 14.43 -10.98
N GLY A 243 4.05 15.66 -11.43
CA GLY A 243 4.60 16.01 -12.75
C GLY A 243 6.05 15.60 -12.91
N ALA A 244 6.90 15.89 -11.93
CA ALA A 244 8.31 15.50 -11.93
C ALA A 244 8.48 13.96 -11.97
N TRP A 245 7.71 13.25 -11.16
CA TRP A 245 7.71 11.79 -11.13
C TRP A 245 7.21 11.18 -12.45
N SER A 246 6.13 11.74 -13.00
CA SER A 246 5.57 11.32 -14.28
C SER A 246 6.55 11.58 -15.43
N LEU A 247 7.22 12.73 -15.42
CA LEU A 247 8.26 13.04 -16.40
C LEU A 247 9.41 12.03 -16.35
N LEU A 248 9.89 11.69 -15.16
CA LEU A 248 10.91 10.65 -14.98
C LEU A 248 10.45 9.31 -15.56
N GLY A 249 9.20 8.92 -15.30
CA GLY A 249 8.59 7.71 -15.86
C GLY A 249 8.52 7.74 -17.39
N ILE A 250 8.09 8.87 -17.97
CA ILE A 250 8.03 9.06 -19.43
C ILE A 250 9.43 8.98 -20.04
N VAL A 251 10.44 9.60 -19.42
CA VAL A 251 11.84 9.53 -19.88
C VAL A 251 12.33 8.08 -19.88
N PHE A 252 12.12 7.35 -18.79
CA PHE A 252 12.49 5.93 -18.71
C PHE A 252 11.77 5.11 -19.78
N PHE A 253 10.46 5.31 -19.93
CA PHE A 253 9.67 4.66 -20.96
C PHE A 253 10.22 4.92 -22.37
N ALA A 254 10.46 6.19 -22.72
CA ALA A 254 10.95 6.57 -24.04
C ALA A 254 12.34 5.99 -24.31
N VAL A 255 13.26 6.14 -23.37
CA VAL A 255 14.63 5.63 -23.50
C VAL A 255 14.64 4.10 -23.63
N CYS A 256 13.88 3.40 -22.79
CA CYS A 256 13.83 1.94 -22.81
C CYS A 256 13.12 1.42 -24.06
N LYS A 257 12.05 2.06 -24.50
CA LYS A 257 11.35 1.70 -25.74
C LYS A 257 12.24 1.87 -26.97
N LEU A 258 13.02 2.94 -27.03
CA LEU A 258 13.97 3.16 -28.13
C LEU A 258 15.14 2.17 -28.09
N LYS A 259 15.65 1.88 -26.88
CA LYS A 259 16.82 1.01 -26.69
C LYS A 259 16.50 -0.47 -26.86
N TYR A 260 15.38 -0.95 -26.33
CA TYR A 260 15.06 -2.38 -26.25
C TYR A 260 14.04 -2.85 -27.31
N LYS A 261 13.38 -1.93 -28.02
CA LYS A 261 12.46 -2.20 -29.15
C LYS A 261 11.50 -3.38 -28.88
N GLU A 262 11.74 -4.53 -29.51
CA GLU A 262 10.89 -5.72 -29.44
C GLU A 262 10.85 -6.36 -28.04
N LYS A 263 11.87 -6.19 -27.23
CA LYS A 263 11.93 -6.71 -25.84
C LYS A 263 11.19 -5.83 -24.84
N PHE A 264 10.81 -4.62 -25.24
CA PHE A 264 10.12 -3.69 -24.35
C PHE A 264 8.71 -4.22 -24.01
N GLY A 265 8.44 -4.37 -22.71
CA GLY A 265 7.16 -4.89 -22.23
C GLY A 265 6.95 -6.38 -22.50
N SER A 266 8.04 -7.14 -22.80
CA SER A 266 7.93 -8.59 -22.86
C SER A 266 7.40 -9.11 -21.53
N LEU A 267 6.38 -9.98 -21.62
CA LEU A 267 5.86 -10.64 -20.43
C LEU A 267 6.99 -11.45 -19.78
N ILE A 268 7.15 -11.30 -18.49
CA ILE A 268 7.89 -12.25 -17.67
C ILE A 268 7.19 -13.58 -17.86
N GLU A 269 7.92 -14.65 -18.25
CA GLU A 269 7.34 -15.98 -18.30
C GLU A 269 6.71 -16.27 -16.95
N ILE A 270 5.39 -16.40 -16.96
CA ILE A 270 4.66 -16.81 -15.76
C ILE A 270 5.12 -18.25 -15.52
N ILE A 271 5.84 -18.46 -14.42
CA ILE A 271 6.25 -19.80 -13.97
C ILE A 271 4.99 -20.65 -13.96
N SER A 272 5.01 -21.78 -14.65
CA SER A 272 3.87 -22.69 -14.68
C SER A 272 3.52 -23.15 -13.26
N ASP A 273 2.24 -23.46 -12.99
CA ASP A 273 1.83 -23.97 -11.68
C ASP A 273 2.63 -25.22 -11.24
N GLU A 274 3.15 -26.02 -12.20
CA GLU A 274 4.02 -27.16 -11.96
C GLU A 274 5.43 -26.74 -11.51
N ASP A 275 6.00 -25.70 -12.14
CA ASP A 275 7.31 -25.17 -11.75
C ASP A 275 7.21 -24.42 -10.41
N ALA A 276 6.12 -23.69 -10.16
CA ALA A 276 5.87 -23.05 -8.86
C ALA A 276 5.70 -24.08 -7.74
N ALA A 277 5.03 -25.20 -8.00
CA ALA A 277 4.88 -26.30 -7.05
C ALA A 277 6.23 -27.00 -6.75
N SER A 278 7.13 -27.08 -7.73
CA SER A 278 8.46 -27.68 -7.56
C SER A 278 9.43 -26.80 -6.77
N LEU A 279 9.22 -25.49 -6.77
CA LEU A 279 10.04 -24.50 -6.07
C LEU A 279 9.61 -24.25 -4.61
N MET A 280 8.40 -24.68 -4.24
CA MET A 280 7.90 -24.54 -2.88
C MET A 280 7.96 -25.89 -2.15
N PRO A 281 8.70 -26.01 -1.03
CA PRO A 281 8.54 -27.17 -0.16
C PRO A 281 7.08 -27.24 0.29
N GLU A 282 6.52 -28.46 0.33
CA GLU A 282 5.17 -28.73 0.86
C GLU A 282 5.06 -28.16 2.30
N ALA A 283 4.66 -26.91 2.41
CA ALA A 283 4.15 -26.42 3.67
C ALA A 283 2.85 -27.19 3.92
N ASP A 284 2.72 -27.81 5.09
CA ASP A 284 1.53 -28.58 5.42
C ASP A 284 0.29 -27.65 5.35
N ASP A 285 -0.42 -27.76 4.23
CA ASP A 285 -1.56 -26.92 3.85
C ASP A 285 -2.64 -26.90 4.94
N LYS A 286 -2.72 -27.98 5.73
CA LYS A 286 -3.71 -28.15 6.81
C LYS A 286 -3.39 -27.31 8.02
N GLU A 287 -2.13 -27.16 8.40
CA GLU A 287 -1.74 -26.40 9.60
C GLU A 287 -1.92 -24.90 9.38
N LEU A 288 -1.61 -24.40 8.18
CA LEU A 288 -1.80 -23.00 7.84
C LEU A 288 -3.28 -22.63 7.66
N ASP A 289 -4.10 -23.50 7.07
CA ASP A 289 -5.55 -23.30 6.99
C ASP A 289 -6.18 -23.29 8.38
N LEU A 290 -5.75 -24.16 9.28
CA LEU A 290 -6.22 -24.20 10.68
C LEU A 290 -5.88 -22.92 11.44
N VAL A 291 -4.68 -22.35 11.24
CA VAL A 291 -4.27 -21.09 11.88
C VAL A 291 -5.06 -19.90 11.31
N ILE A 292 -5.28 -19.86 10.00
CA ILE A 292 -6.07 -18.78 9.36
C ILE A 292 -7.54 -18.86 9.78
N ASP A 293 -8.14 -20.03 9.75
CA ASP A 293 -9.54 -20.24 10.15
C ASP A 293 -9.74 -19.96 11.65
N ALA A 294 -8.81 -20.40 12.51
CA ALA A 294 -8.83 -20.06 13.94
C ALA A 294 -8.65 -18.56 14.22
N ALA A 295 -7.85 -17.86 13.41
CA ALA A 295 -7.71 -16.41 13.53
C ALA A 295 -8.99 -15.68 13.09
N ILE A 296 -9.62 -16.13 12.01
CA ILE A 296 -10.89 -15.58 11.50
C ILE A 296 -12.01 -15.81 12.55
N ASP A 297 -12.13 -17.01 13.09
CA ASP A 297 -13.13 -17.35 14.11
C ASP A 297 -12.95 -16.55 15.40
N ARG A 298 -11.69 -16.31 15.83
CA ARG A 298 -11.42 -15.45 16.99
C ARG A 298 -11.82 -14.00 16.77
N VAL A 299 -11.62 -13.47 15.56
CA VAL A 299 -12.04 -12.10 15.23
C VAL A 299 -13.57 -12.02 15.16
N LEU A 300 -14.22 -12.95 14.49
CA LEU A 300 -15.67 -12.98 14.35
C LEU A 300 -16.37 -13.19 15.71
N SER A 301 -15.88 -14.09 16.56
CA SER A 301 -16.46 -14.32 17.88
C SER A 301 -16.33 -13.12 18.83
N ARG A 302 -15.31 -12.29 18.67
CA ARG A 302 -15.16 -11.04 19.43
C ARG A 302 -16.01 -9.89 18.90
N MET A 303 -16.46 -9.97 17.65
CA MET A 303 -17.38 -8.98 17.06
C MET A 303 -18.85 -9.28 17.37
N THR A 304 -19.17 -10.50 17.78
CA THR A 304 -20.53 -10.96 18.10
C THR A 304 -20.81 -11.05 19.61
N ALA A 305 -19.80 -10.87 20.46
CA ALA A 305 -19.89 -10.76 21.92
C ALA A 305 -19.82 -9.29 22.37
#